data_b5abe362c32d5c73d2babde6c496caeb
#
_entry.id   b5abe362c32d5c73d2babde6c496caeb
#
_cell.length_a   1.000
_cell.length_b   1.000
_cell.length_c   1.000
_cell.angle_alpha   90.00
_cell.angle_beta   90.00
_cell.angle_gamma   90.00
#
_symmetry.space_group_name_H-M   'P 1'
#
loop_
_entity.id
_entity.type
_entity.pdbx_description
1 polymer ?
#
loop_
_entity_poly.entity_id
_entity_poly.type
_entity_poly.pdbx_seq_one_letter_code
_entity_poly.pdbx_strand_id
1 'polypeptide(L)'
;MEIKDDLKVVAFAAKVNNRLRELTYLIERDSEIEFLTLDDKDVARIYEASLRYVIFMAFKRLYPKGNLKFNFSISRSTLAIPKVEGVNFLDKEITEIETEAKKIIAADLPIKRMRMNIDEAIKYYRSHGYYDKIEILKYRQEDYVNIYQCQDYFNYMFSYMVPSTGYLKEFKLRNYFPGFLIQYPRSETEGHIPDFEDAPIFNQTIKEAAKWGKIIDGDTIARINEYVNNNQEVEFVNMCETKHNQQLAKLGDDITENADQIRLIAIAGPSSSGKTTFSIRLKVELLSRGIKPIMISIDDYYRSKSEAPLDQFGKPDLEHINALDVELFNEHMLKLIAGEEITLPKYNFKKAMREDGPKLKID
;
A
#
# COMPACT_ATOMS: atom_id res chain seq x y z
N MET A 1 -16.78 30.51 10.34
CA MET A 1 -17.01 29.97 11.69
C MET A 1 -15.83 29.06 11.97
N GLU A 2 -14.91 29.44 12.84
CA GLU A 2 -13.82 28.57 13.28
C GLU A 2 -14.37 27.67 14.39
N ILE A 3 -14.56 26.38 14.09
CA ILE A 3 -15.09 25.38 15.04
C ILE A 3 -13.95 24.76 15.87
N LYS A 4 -12.76 25.32 15.81
CA LYS A 4 -11.55 24.75 16.41
C LYS A 4 -11.61 24.57 17.92
N ASP A 5 -12.31 25.43 18.62
CA ASP A 5 -12.25 25.51 20.09
C ASP A 5 -13.27 24.60 20.79
N ASP A 6 -14.26 24.05 20.06
CA ASP A 6 -15.29 23.19 20.64
C ASP A 6 -14.99 21.67 20.50
N LEU A 7 -13.94 21.30 19.76
CA LEU A 7 -13.58 19.89 19.55
C LEU A 7 -12.68 19.39 20.68
N LYS A 8 -13.13 18.33 21.38
CA LYS A 8 -12.34 17.65 22.42
C LYS A 8 -11.14 16.84 21.84
N VAL A 9 -11.09 16.67 20.51
CA VAL A 9 -10.09 15.89 19.79
C VAL A 9 -9.57 16.66 18.56
N VAL A 10 -8.33 16.42 18.17
CA VAL A 10 -7.75 17.03 16.97
C VAL A 10 -8.33 16.38 15.73
N ALA A 11 -9.06 17.15 14.91
CA ALA A 11 -9.54 16.72 13.61
C ALA A 11 -8.47 16.97 12.53
N PHE A 12 -8.32 16.06 11.58
CA PHE A 12 -7.36 16.15 10.45
C PHE A 12 -8.07 16.31 9.11
N ALA A 13 -9.32 15.88 9.02
CA ALA A 13 -10.20 16.01 7.86
C ALA A 13 -11.65 16.03 8.32
N ALA A 14 -12.58 16.18 7.37
CA ALA A 14 -13.99 16.04 7.64
C ALA A 14 -14.71 15.35 6.47
N LYS A 15 -15.81 14.64 6.75
CA LYS A 15 -16.81 14.31 5.74
C LYS A 15 -17.88 15.40 5.76
N VAL A 16 -18.10 16.02 4.62
CA VAL A 16 -19.18 17.01 4.40
C VAL A 16 -20.21 16.37 3.50
N ASN A 17 -21.42 16.12 4.00
CA ASN A 17 -22.46 15.37 3.31
C ASN A 17 -21.89 14.02 2.77
N ASN A 18 -21.25 13.25 3.64
CA ASN A 18 -20.62 11.95 3.37
C ASN A 18 -19.51 11.97 2.30
N ARG A 19 -18.91 13.13 2.03
CA ARG A 19 -17.78 13.28 1.10
C ARG A 19 -16.56 13.79 1.84
N LEU A 20 -15.44 13.08 1.72
CA LEU A 20 -14.15 13.49 2.31
C LEU A 20 -13.74 14.89 1.83
N ARG A 21 -13.36 15.75 2.77
CA ARG A 21 -12.87 17.12 2.54
C ARG A 21 -11.69 17.42 3.44
N GLU A 22 -10.76 18.24 2.96
CA GLU A 22 -9.74 18.86 3.78
C GLU A 22 -10.34 19.94 4.68
N LEU A 23 -9.73 20.23 5.82
CA LEU A 23 -10.26 21.19 6.79
C LEU A 23 -10.32 22.65 6.29
N THR A 24 -9.64 22.94 5.18
CA THR A 24 -9.69 24.25 4.49
C THR A 24 -10.84 24.36 3.50
N TYR A 25 -11.69 23.34 3.39
CA TYR A 25 -12.86 23.35 2.50
C TYR A 25 -13.89 24.37 2.97
N LEU A 26 -14.33 25.27 2.08
CA LEU A 26 -15.36 26.26 2.36
C LEU A 26 -16.75 25.64 2.24
N ILE A 27 -17.54 25.75 3.30
CA ILE A 27 -18.92 25.27 3.36
C ILE A 27 -19.83 26.45 2.99
N GLU A 28 -20.51 26.34 1.83
CA GLU A 28 -21.35 27.43 1.27
C GLU A 28 -22.83 27.23 1.53
N ARG A 29 -23.25 26.11 2.10
CA ARG A 29 -24.66 25.76 2.39
C ARG A 29 -24.75 24.87 3.62
N ASP A 30 -25.95 24.74 4.17
CA ASP A 30 -26.22 23.80 5.27
C ASP A 30 -25.74 22.40 4.91
N SER A 31 -24.96 21.84 5.80
CA SER A 31 -24.27 20.56 5.54
C SER A 31 -24.11 19.77 6.83
N GLU A 32 -24.19 18.47 6.71
CA GLU A 32 -23.80 17.54 7.76
C GLU A 32 -22.28 17.37 7.77
N ILE A 33 -21.65 17.47 8.94
CA ILE A 33 -20.21 17.43 9.12
C ILE A 33 -19.85 16.34 10.13
N GLU A 34 -19.00 15.40 9.70
CA GLU A 34 -18.35 14.41 10.55
C GLU A 34 -16.84 14.70 10.55
N PHE A 35 -16.27 15.03 11.71
CA PHE A 35 -14.83 15.24 11.84
C PHE A 35 -14.12 13.91 11.98
N LEU A 36 -12.97 13.79 11.27
CA LEU A 36 -12.16 12.59 11.22
C LEU A 36 -10.85 12.78 12.00
N THR A 37 -10.49 11.78 12.78
CA THR A 37 -9.28 11.71 13.61
C THR A 37 -8.27 10.71 13.07
N LEU A 38 -7.15 10.50 13.77
CA LEU A 38 -6.09 9.56 13.35
C LEU A 38 -6.55 8.09 13.29
N ASP A 39 -7.69 7.76 13.89
CA ASP A 39 -8.25 6.40 13.84
C ASP A 39 -8.92 6.09 12.49
N ASP A 40 -9.14 7.11 11.65
CA ASP A 40 -9.74 6.93 10.34
C ASP A 40 -8.68 6.63 9.26
N LYS A 41 -8.98 5.66 8.38
CA LYS A 41 -8.08 5.23 7.30
C LYS A 41 -7.78 6.35 6.28
N ASP A 42 -8.73 7.23 6.02
CA ASP A 42 -8.53 8.34 5.09
C ASP A 42 -7.62 9.41 5.72
N VAL A 43 -7.71 9.61 7.04
CA VAL A 43 -6.79 10.50 7.78
C VAL A 43 -5.37 9.96 7.76
N ALA A 44 -5.16 8.65 7.94
CA ALA A 44 -3.82 8.06 7.84
C ALA A 44 -3.16 8.35 6.48
N ARG A 45 -3.93 8.33 5.37
CA ARG A 45 -3.46 8.70 4.02
C ARG A 45 -3.16 10.19 3.88
N ILE A 46 -3.99 11.05 4.46
CA ILE A 46 -3.79 12.51 4.48
C ILE A 46 -2.52 12.84 5.27
N TYR A 47 -2.34 12.21 6.43
CA TYR A 47 -1.16 12.37 7.28
C TYR A 47 0.12 11.95 6.54
N GLU A 48 0.13 10.75 5.95
CA GLU A 48 1.24 10.24 5.15
C GLU A 48 1.62 11.20 4.03
N ALA A 49 0.64 11.62 3.22
CA ALA A 49 0.88 12.52 2.10
C ALA A 49 1.49 13.86 2.56
N SER A 50 0.94 14.43 3.63
CA SER A 50 1.42 15.68 4.22
C SER A 50 2.82 15.52 4.80
N LEU A 51 3.09 14.40 5.46
CA LEU A 51 4.40 14.13 6.04
C LEU A 51 5.48 13.95 4.96
N ARG A 52 5.18 13.22 3.88
CA ARG A 52 6.09 13.10 2.73
C ARG A 52 6.42 14.46 2.11
N TYR A 53 5.42 15.35 2.03
CA TYR A 53 5.61 16.71 1.55
C TYR A 53 6.59 17.49 2.44
N VAL A 54 6.42 17.46 3.76
CA VAL A 54 7.30 18.14 4.71
C VAL A 54 8.70 17.53 4.73
N ILE A 55 8.83 16.20 4.69
CA ILE A 55 10.14 15.53 4.62
C ILE A 55 10.88 15.89 3.34
N PHE A 56 10.17 16.00 2.21
CA PHE A 56 10.78 16.46 0.96
C PHE A 56 11.27 17.91 1.08
N MET A 57 10.50 18.80 1.71
CA MET A 57 10.95 20.17 1.99
C MET A 57 12.22 20.19 2.85
N ALA A 58 12.23 19.42 3.94
CA ALA A 58 13.39 19.29 4.83
C ALA A 58 14.62 18.78 4.08
N PHE A 59 14.45 17.74 3.28
CA PHE A 59 15.51 17.18 2.43
C PHE A 59 16.06 18.23 1.45
N LYS A 60 15.19 18.97 0.77
CA LYS A 60 15.63 20.00 -0.22
C LYS A 60 16.30 21.19 0.42
N ARG A 61 15.98 21.54 1.66
CA ARG A 61 16.72 22.57 2.42
C ARG A 61 18.15 22.15 2.72
N LEU A 62 18.37 20.88 3.06
CA LEU A 62 19.71 20.34 3.37
C LEU A 62 20.47 19.99 2.09
N TYR A 63 19.78 19.46 1.08
CA TYR A 63 20.35 18.98 -0.17
C TYR A 63 19.63 19.58 -1.39
N PRO A 64 19.85 20.87 -1.72
CA PRO A 64 19.10 21.56 -2.80
C PRO A 64 19.20 20.88 -4.17
N LYS A 65 20.35 20.28 -4.50
CA LYS A 65 20.57 19.54 -5.77
C LYS A 65 20.22 18.06 -5.68
N GLY A 66 19.94 17.54 -4.49
CA GLY A 66 19.59 16.14 -4.27
C GLY A 66 18.18 15.79 -4.78
N ASN A 67 17.94 14.52 -4.97
CA ASN A 67 16.61 13.98 -5.27
C ASN A 67 16.20 13.01 -4.16
N LEU A 68 14.92 13.01 -3.79
CA LEU A 68 14.32 12.10 -2.83
C LEU A 68 13.12 11.45 -3.49
N LYS A 69 13.18 10.14 -3.67
CA LYS A 69 12.08 9.36 -4.27
C LYS A 69 11.38 8.57 -3.17
N PHE A 70 10.06 8.72 -3.06
CA PHE A 70 9.24 7.87 -2.23
C PHE A 70 8.83 6.64 -3.02
N ASN A 71 8.92 5.50 -2.38
CA ASN A 71 8.70 4.19 -3.00
C ASN A 71 7.55 3.45 -2.29
N PHE A 72 7.58 2.12 -2.34
CA PHE A 72 6.57 1.25 -1.74
C PHE A 72 6.61 1.25 -0.21
N SER A 73 5.56 0.73 0.41
CA SER A 73 5.48 0.55 1.86
C SER A 73 6.25 -0.68 2.32
N ILE A 74 6.97 -0.55 3.43
CA ILE A 74 7.64 -1.62 4.16
C ILE A 74 7.20 -1.52 5.62
N SER A 75 6.67 -2.61 6.20
CA SER A 75 6.22 -2.63 7.59
C SER A 75 5.35 -1.42 7.94
N ARG A 76 4.32 -1.15 7.13
CA ARG A 76 3.38 -0.01 7.30
C ARG A 76 4.05 1.38 7.27
N SER A 77 5.28 1.46 6.78
CA SER A 77 6.07 2.69 6.66
C SER A 77 6.37 2.99 5.20
N THR A 78 6.66 4.21 4.83
CA THR A 78 7.00 4.59 3.46
C THR A 78 8.52 4.60 3.28
N LEU A 79 9.03 3.87 2.29
CA LEU A 79 10.45 3.89 1.93
C LEU A 79 10.78 5.16 1.13
N ALA A 80 11.71 5.94 1.64
CA ALA A 80 12.29 7.11 0.98
C ALA A 80 13.73 6.80 0.56
N ILE A 81 14.06 7.02 -0.72
CA ILE A 81 15.37 6.76 -1.29
C ILE A 81 15.99 8.09 -1.71
N PRO A 82 16.95 8.62 -0.92
CA PRO A 82 17.69 9.82 -1.28
C PRO A 82 18.76 9.51 -2.31
N LYS A 83 19.00 10.47 -3.21
CA LYS A 83 20.10 10.43 -4.16
C LYS A 83 20.80 11.78 -4.18
N VAL A 84 22.01 11.82 -3.61
CA VAL A 84 22.89 12.98 -3.61
C VAL A 84 24.30 12.50 -3.96
N GLU A 85 24.94 13.17 -4.90
CA GLU A 85 26.27 12.78 -5.33
C GLU A 85 27.28 12.91 -4.17
N GLY A 86 28.06 11.88 -3.93
CA GLY A 86 29.06 11.82 -2.89
C GLY A 86 28.54 11.71 -1.45
N VAL A 87 27.22 11.51 -1.25
CA VAL A 87 26.63 11.36 0.10
C VAL A 87 26.07 9.96 0.27
N ASN A 88 26.51 9.30 1.35
CA ASN A 88 25.89 8.07 1.84
C ASN A 88 24.95 8.41 3.00
N PHE A 89 23.70 8.00 2.88
CA PHE A 89 22.70 8.27 3.91
C PHE A 89 22.77 7.21 5.01
N LEU A 90 23.38 7.58 6.12
CA LEU A 90 23.47 6.80 7.34
C LEU A 90 22.66 7.50 8.45
N ASP A 91 22.74 6.99 9.66
CA ASP A 91 21.95 7.49 10.79
C ASP A 91 22.11 9.00 11.04
N LYS A 92 23.30 9.54 10.79
CA LYS A 92 23.58 10.97 10.96
C LYS A 92 22.76 11.82 9.97
N GLU A 93 22.86 11.52 8.68
CA GLU A 93 22.17 12.27 7.62
C GLU A 93 20.65 12.14 7.76
N ILE A 94 20.18 10.97 8.17
CA ILE A 94 18.73 10.71 8.42
C ILE A 94 18.25 11.52 9.63
N THR A 95 19.05 11.59 10.70
CA THR A 95 18.75 12.40 11.89
C THR A 95 18.72 13.90 11.56
N GLU A 96 19.60 14.38 10.68
CA GLU A 96 19.60 15.76 10.21
C GLU A 96 18.31 16.08 9.44
N ILE A 97 17.84 15.18 8.57
CA ILE A 97 16.56 15.32 7.84
C ILE A 97 15.39 15.35 8.82
N GLU A 98 15.37 14.42 9.80
CA GLU A 98 14.33 14.39 10.83
C GLU A 98 14.29 15.67 11.66
N THR A 99 15.46 16.17 12.04
CA THR A 99 15.60 17.41 12.81
C THR A 99 15.08 18.61 12.02
N GLU A 100 15.43 18.72 10.74
CA GLU A 100 14.94 19.81 9.89
C GLU A 100 13.43 19.70 9.64
N ALA A 101 12.89 18.49 9.45
CA ALA A 101 11.44 18.28 9.34
C ALA A 101 10.72 18.71 10.62
N LYS A 102 11.25 18.38 11.80
CA LYS A 102 10.70 18.84 13.10
C LYS A 102 10.70 20.35 13.24
N LYS A 103 11.71 21.06 12.72
CA LYS A 103 11.73 22.54 12.70
C LYS A 103 10.61 23.10 11.81
N ILE A 104 10.39 22.52 10.63
CA ILE A 104 9.30 22.92 9.73
C ILE A 104 7.96 22.71 10.40
N ILE A 105 7.77 21.58 11.08
CA ILE A 105 6.55 21.24 11.80
C ILE A 105 6.30 22.20 12.96
N ALA A 106 7.33 22.49 13.75
CA ALA A 106 7.23 23.42 14.87
C ALA A 106 6.89 24.86 14.45
N ALA A 107 7.24 25.24 13.22
CA ALA A 107 6.90 26.55 12.65
C ALA A 107 5.43 26.67 12.22
N ASP A 108 4.66 25.60 12.22
CA ASP A 108 3.22 25.54 11.89
C ASP A 108 2.86 26.30 10.61
N LEU A 109 3.57 26.02 9.54
CA LEU A 109 3.43 26.71 8.26
C LEU A 109 2.17 26.29 7.53
N PRO A 110 1.37 27.23 6.96
CA PRO A 110 0.16 26.87 6.24
C PRO A 110 0.45 26.10 4.95
N ILE A 111 -0.36 25.07 4.69
CA ILE A 111 -0.34 24.29 3.45
C ILE A 111 -1.62 24.63 2.68
N LYS A 112 -1.47 25.30 1.55
CA LYS A 112 -2.60 25.81 0.76
C LYS A 112 -2.76 25.03 -0.53
N ARG A 113 -3.97 24.56 -0.80
CA ARG A 113 -4.34 23.99 -2.09
C ARG A 113 -4.70 25.09 -3.07
N MET A 114 -4.14 25.02 -4.28
CA MET A 114 -4.42 25.98 -5.32
C MET A 114 -4.49 25.29 -6.70
N ARG A 115 -5.09 25.97 -7.67
CA ARG A 115 -5.03 25.59 -9.07
C ARG A 115 -3.89 26.34 -9.74
N MET A 116 -3.07 25.62 -10.49
CA MET A 116 -1.99 26.19 -11.29
C MET A 116 -2.18 25.75 -12.74
N ASN A 117 -1.96 26.65 -13.69
CA ASN A 117 -1.96 26.30 -15.10
C ASN A 117 -0.86 25.28 -15.40
N ILE A 118 -1.08 24.36 -16.33
CA ILE A 118 -0.10 23.30 -16.65
C ILE A 118 1.22 23.88 -17.13
N ASP A 119 1.22 24.93 -17.96
CA ASP A 119 2.46 25.53 -18.46
C ASP A 119 3.28 26.16 -17.32
N GLU A 120 2.61 26.78 -16.36
CA GLU A 120 3.25 27.32 -15.16
C GLU A 120 3.83 26.19 -14.29
N ALA A 121 3.09 25.11 -14.11
CA ALA A 121 3.56 23.94 -13.38
C ALA A 121 4.78 23.29 -14.05
N ILE A 122 4.76 23.14 -15.37
CA ILE A 122 5.89 22.62 -16.15
C ILE A 122 7.10 23.54 -16.01
N LYS A 123 6.92 24.87 -16.08
CA LYS A 123 7.99 25.84 -15.91
C LYS A 123 8.61 25.73 -14.52
N TYR A 124 7.78 25.64 -13.48
CA TYR A 124 8.23 25.47 -12.10
C TYR A 124 8.99 24.16 -11.93
N TYR A 125 8.43 23.03 -12.39
CA TYR A 125 9.10 21.73 -12.24
C TYR A 125 10.40 21.64 -13.02
N ARG A 126 10.48 22.26 -14.20
CA ARG A 126 11.71 22.31 -15.01
C ARG A 126 12.80 23.09 -14.30
N SER A 127 12.48 24.26 -13.71
CA SER A 127 13.47 25.07 -12.97
C SER A 127 14.00 24.41 -11.71
N HIS A 128 13.26 23.42 -11.16
CA HIS A 128 13.65 22.65 -9.97
C HIS A 128 14.17 21.24 -10.29
N GLY A 129 14.25 20.85 -11.59
CA GLY A 129 14.75 19.53 -12.00
C GLY A 129 13.80 18.36 -11.74
N TYR A 130 12.48 18.62 -11.60
CA TYR A 130 11.47 17.61 -11.34
C TYR A 130 10.88 17.04 -12.64
N TYR A 131 11.74 16.44 -13.45
CA TYR A 131 11.37 15.97 -14.80
C TYR A 131 10.33 14.85 -14.80
N ASP A 132 10.35 13.96 -13.80
CA ASP A 132 9.36 12.92 -13.59
C ASP A 132 7.93 13.46 -13.49
N LYS A 133 7.77 14.64 -12.89
CA LYS A 133 6.46 15.31 -12.78
C LYS A 133 6.01 15.92 -14.11
N ILE A 134 6.94 16.42 -14.91
CA ILE A 134 6.66 16.96 -16.24
C ILE A 134 6.15 15.83 -17.14
N GLU A 135 6.77 14.67 -17.09
CA GLU A 135 6.37 13.51 -17.89
C GLU A 135 4.91 13.09 -17.65
N ILE A 136 4.45 13.11 -16.39
CA ILE A 136 3.06 12.79 -16.05
C ILE A 136 2.10 13.87 -16.56
N LEU A 137 2.48 15.15 -16.50
CA LEU A 137 1.63 16.25 -16.95
C LEU A 137 1.34 16.24 -18.46
N LYS A 138 2.20 15.62 -19.28
CA LYS A 138 1.97 15.46 -20.73
C LYS A 138 0.67 14.71 -21.07
N TYR A 139 0.21 13.83 -20.18
CA TYR A 139 -0.97 12.99 -20.39
C TYR A 139 -2.23 13.55 -19.77
N ARG A 140 -2.16 14.74 -19.19
CA ARG A 140 -3.30 15.38 -18.57
C ARG A 140 -4.17 16.06 -19.62
N GLN A 141 -5.50 15.90 -19.51
CA GLN A 141 -6.47 16.50 -20.45
C GLN A 141 -6.89 17.90 -20.03
N GLU A 142 -6.89 18.18 -18.70
CA GLU A 142 -7.22 19.51 -18.19
C GLU A 142 -6.03 20.45 -18.38
N ASP A 143 -6.31 21.73 -18.50
CA ASP A 143 -5.32 22.80 -18.63
C ASP A 143 -4.75 23.29 -17.29
N TYR A 144 -5.17 22.67 -16.18
CA TYR A 144 -4.71 23.00 -14.83
C TYR A 144 -4.39 21.77 -14.01
N VAL A 145 -3.60 21.96 -12.95
CA VAL A 145 -3.30 20.96 -11.93
C VAL A 145 -3.59 21.53 -10.55
N ASN A 146 -4.19 20.69 -9.67
CA ASN A 146 -4.29 21.03 -8.25
C ASN A 146 -2.94 20.78 -7.59
N ILE A 147 -2.38 21.81 -6.99
CA ILE A 147 -1.05 21.80 -6.39
C ILE A 147 -1.16 22.30 -4.95
N TYR A 148 -0.30 21.82 -4.08
CA TYR A 148 -0.17 22.35 -2.72
C TYR A 148 1.04 23.24 -2.61
N GLN A 149 0.89 24.36 -1.92
CA GLN A 149 1.92 25.34 -1.65
C GLN A 149 2.20 25.42 -0.15
N CYS A 150 3.46 25.36 0.22
CA CYS A 150 3.96 25.74 1.54
C CYS A 150 5.21 26.59 1.37
N GLN A 151 5.14 27.87 1.74
CA GLN A 151 6.18 28.87 1.41
C GLN A 151 6.44 28.93 -0.11
N ASP A 152 7.68 28.69 -0.53
CA ASP A 152 8.17 28.69 -1.91
C ASP A 152 8.14 27.28 -2.55
N TYR A 153 7.72 26.26 -1.80
CA TYR A 153 7.63 24.89 -2.32
C TYR A 153 6.24 24.57 -2.83
N PHE A 154 6.17 24.08 -4.08
CA PHE A 154 4.95 23.64 -4.75
C PHE A 154 5.05 22.18 -5.14
N ASN A 155 4.00 21.40 -4.89
CA ASN A 155 3.95 20.03 -5.35
C ASN A 155 2.53 19.55 -5.58
N TYR A 156 2.38 18.67 -6.57
CA TYR A 156 1.15 17.91 -6.79
C TYR A 156 1.09 16.74 -5.82
N MET A 157 -0.06 16.57 -5.14
CA MET A 157 -0.30 15.45 -4.24
C MET A 157 -1.62 14.78 -4.60
N PHE A 158 -1.66 13.45 -4.58
CA PHE A 158 -2.86 12.66 -4.90
C PHE A 158 -3.90 12.63 -3.78
N SER A 159 -3.49 12.91 -2.54
CA SER A 159 -4.36 12.98 -1.37
C SER A 159 -4.69 14.42 -1.02
N TYR A 160 -5.74 14.61 -0.23
CA TYR A 160 -5.86 15.83 0.55
C TYR A 160 -4.70 15.95 1.54
N MET A 161 -4.48 17.15 2.08
CA MET A 161 -3.42 17.43 3.03
C MET A 161 -3.96 18.11 4.27
N VAL A 162 -3.18 18.06 5.35
CA VAL A 162 -3.47 18.83 6.57
C VAL A 162 -3.34 20.34 6.30
N PRO A 163 -4.06 21.20 7.07
CA PRO A 163 -4.06 22.64 6.80
C PRO A 163 -2.74 23.35 7.09
N SER A 164 -1.90 22.78 7.97
CA SER A 164 -0.59 23.33 8.30
C SER A 164 0.38 22.22 8.72
N THR A 165 1.66 22.52 8.71
CA THR A 165 2.72 21.56 9.08
C THR A 165 2.66 21.15 10.55
N GLY A 166 2.09 21.98 11.43
CA GLY A 166 1.98 21.73 12.86
C GLY A 166 1.08 20.54 13.25
N TYR A 167 0.29 20.00 12.31
CA TYR A 167 -0.48 18.79 12.51
C TYR A 167 0.37 17.51 12.54
N LEU A 168 1.60 17.54 12.01
CA LEU A 168 2.43 16.35 11.74
C LEU A 168 3.41 16.04 12.89
N LYS A 169 2.93 16.07 14.14
CA LYS A 169 3.78 16.01 15.34
C LYS A 169 4.46 14.65 15.53
N GLU A 170 3.83 13.58 15.12
CA GLU A 170 4.30 12.23 15.39
C GLU A 170 4.81 11.54 14.14
N PHE A 171 6.10 11.34 14.08
CA PHE A 171 6.78 10.52 13.07
C PHE A 171 8.18 10.13 13.55
N LYS A 172 8.75 9.12 12.90
CA LYS A 172 10.15 8.71 13.08
C LYS A 172 10.75 8.39 11.71
N LEU A 173 12.03 8.72 11.54
CA LEU A 173 12.83 8.23 10.44
C LEU A 173 13.70 7.07 10.92
N ARG A 174 13.68 5.98 10.17
CA ARG A 174 14.45 4.77 10.48
C ARG A 174 15.38 4.44 9.33
N ASN A 175 16.66 4.26 9.61
CA ASN A 175 17.60 3.78 8.62
C ASN A 175 17.15 2.43 8.03
N TYR A 176 17.09 2.36 6.71
CA TYR A 176 16.71 1.14 5.99
C TYR A 176 17.26 1.18 4.56
N PHE A 177 18.28 0.39 4.29
CA PHE A 177 18.95 0.40 2.99
C PHE A 177 17.99 0.07 1.81
N PRO A 178 18.02 0.85 0.70
CA PRO A 178 19.01 1.87 0.30
C PRO A 178 18.66 3.33 0.69
N GLY A 179 17.86 3.56 1.72
CA GLY A 179 17.45 4.88 2.17
C GLY A 179 16.95 4.85 3.62
N PHE A 180 15.75 5.37 3.84
CA PHE A 180 15.14 5.37 5.17
C PHE A 180 13.63 5.17 5.10
N LEU A 181 13.05 4.63 6.17
CA LEU A 181 11.62 4.50 6.36
C LEU A 181 11.05 5.70 7.09
N ILE A 182 9.88 6.12 6.64
CA ILE A 182 9.06 7.13 7.30
C ILE A 182 7.96 6.38 8.04
N GLN A 183 8.03 6.35 9.36
CA GLN A 183 7.04 5.78 10.25
C GLN A 183 6.10 6.88 10.74
N TYR A 184 4.81 6.62 10.73
CA TYR A 184 3.76 7.59 11.07
C TYR A 184 2.55 6.89 11.70
N PRO A 185 1.66 7.63 12.40
CA PRO A 185 0.46 7.09 13.00
C PRO A 185 -0.44 6.35 12.00
N ARG A 186 -1.02 5.23 12.43
CA ARG A 186 -1.87 4.37 11.61
C ARG A 186 -3.22 4.16 12.27
N SER A 187 -4.28 4.06 11.46
CA SER A 187 -5.64 3.82 11.97
C SER A 187 -5.79 2.44 12.64
N GLU A 188 -5.08 1.43 12.15
CA GLU A 188 -5.09 0.09 12.71
C GLU A 188 -4.37 -0.03 14.06
N THR A 189 -3.67 1.03 14.50
CA THR A 189 -3.03 1.15 15.82
C THR A 189 -3.58 2.34 16.60
N GLU A 190 -4.86 2.68 16.39
CA GLU A 190 -5.55 3.74 17.11
C GLU A 190 -4.79 5.09 17.08
N GLY A 191 -4.24 5.44 15.92
CA GLY A 191 -3.50 6.68 15.74
C GLY A 191 -2.08 6.69 16.31
N HIS A 192 -1.52 5.52 16.66
CA HIS A 192 -0.13 5.40 17.09
C HIS A 192 0.79 4.91 15.98
N ILE A 193 2.10 5.14 16.13
CA ILE A 193 3.11 4.58 15.23
C ILE A 193 3.29 3.11 15.55
N PRO A 194 3.02 2.17 14.63
CA PRO A 194 3.19 0.74 14.88
C PRO A 194 4.65 0.37 15.05
N ASP A 195 4.90 -0.71 15.78
CA ASP A 195 6.23 -1.32 15.87
C ASP A 195 6.70 -1.77 14.48
N PHE A 196 8.01 -1.70 14.30
CA PHE A 196 8.62 -2.13 13.06
C PHE A 196 8.79 -3.64 13.04
N GLU A 197 8.16 -4.28 12.04
CA GLU A 197 8.32 -5.71 11.74
C GLU A 197 8.96 -5.85 10.36
N ASP A 198 10.19 -6.34 10.30
CA ASP A 198 10.85 -6.54 9.02
C ASP A 198 10.29 -7.76 8.29
N ALA A 199 10.13 -7.64 6.98
CA ALA A 199 9.70 -8.71 6.09
C ALA A 199 10.71 -8.85 4.93
N PRO A 200 11.92 -9.38 5.20
CA PRO A 200 13.04 -9.31 4.25
C PRO A 200 12.74 -10.00 2.92
N ILE A 201 12.06 -11.15 2.91
CA ILE A 201 11.69 -11.88 1.69
C ILE A 201 10.72 -11.05 0.83
N PHE A 202 9.68 -10.48 1.46
CA PHE A 202 8.71 -9.61 0.78
C PHE A 202 9.41 -8.37 0.21
N ASN A 203 10.26 -7.74 1.00
CA ASN A 203 11.02 -6.55 0.61
C ASN A 203 11.99 -6.83 -0.54
N GLN A 204 12.65 -7.99 -0.55
CA GLN A 204 13.50 -8.42 -1.65
C GLN A 204 12.68 -8.59 -2.94
N THR A 205 11.54 -9.25 -2.87
CA THR A 205 10.64 -9.47 -4.03
C THR A 205 10.18 -8.14 -4.64
N ILE A 206 9.79 -7.17 -3.81
CA ILE A 206 9.40 -5.84 -4.29
C ILE A 206 10.59 -5.09 -4.93
N LYS A 207 11.78 -5.17 -4.33
CA LYS A 207 12.99 -4.56 -4.89
C LYS A 207 13.36 -5.17 -6.27
N GLU A 208 13.23 -6.47 -6.41
CA GLU A 208 13.45 -7.18 -7.69
C GLU A 208 12.42 -6.75 -8.74
N ALA A 209 11.14 -6.67 -8.38
CA ALA A 209 10.09 -6.17 -9.27
C ALA A 209 10.35 -4.72 -9.71
N ALA A 210 10.73 -3.84 -8.78
CA ALA A 210 11.08 -2.45 -9.09
C ALA A 210 12.33 -2.33 -9.98
N LYS A 211 13.33 -3.20 -9.79
CA LYS A 211 14.51 -3.26 -10.65
C LYS A 211 14.13 -3.71 -12.07
N TRP A 212 13.31 -4.74 -12.17
CA TRP A 212 12.85 -5.24 -13.46
C TRP A 212 11.99 -4.22 -14.20
N GLY A 213 11.06 -3.51 -13.51
CA GLY A 213 10.28 -2.43 -14.09
C GLY A 213 11.14 -1.35 -14.76
N LYS A 214 12.31 -1.03 -14.18
CA LYS A 214 13.28 -0.10 -14.80
C LYS A 214 13.92 -0.67 -16.05
N ILE A 215 14.21 -1.98 -16.07
CA ILE A 215 14.86 -2.64 -17.21
C ILE A 215 13.96 -2.59 -18.46
N ILE A 216 12.66 -2.72 -18.26
CA ILE A 216 11.68 -2.68 -19.35
C ILE A 216 11.07 -1.29 -19.57
N ASP A 217 11.60 -0.24 -18.97
CA ASP A 217 11.04 1.11 -19.02
C ASP A 217 9.54 1.20 -18.64
N GLY A 218 9.11 0.36 -17.69
CA GLY A 218 7.75 0.29 -17.16
C GLY A 218 7.64 0.66 -15.67
N ASP A 219 8.61 1.40 -15.11
CA ASP A 219 8.69 1.73 -13.69
C ASP A 219 7.87 2.97 -13.29
N THR A 220 7.28 3.68 -14.24
CA THR A 220 6.43 4.84 -14.03
C THR A 220 5.20 4.81 -14.94
N ILE A 221 4.10 5.43 -14.48
CA ILE A 221 2.88 5.55 -15.29
C ILE A 221 3.14 6.30 -16.60
N ALA A 222 4.01 7.31 -16.58
CA ALA A 222 4.37 8.05 -17.79
C ALA A 222 4.99 7.13 -18.86
N ARG A 223 5.93 6.25 -18.46
CA ARG A 223 6.55 5.27 -19.37
C ARG A 223 5.58 4.21 -19.85
N ILE A 224 4.67 3.74 -18.98
CA ILE A 224 3.61 2.82 -19.41
C ILE A 224 2.69 3.50 -20.44
N ASN A 225 2.35 4.78 -20.23
CA ASN A 225 1.58 5.55 -21.20
C ASN A 225 2.31 5.72 -22.56
N GLU A 226 3.65 5.76 -22.57
CA GLU A 226 4.43 5.77 -23.81
C GLU A 226 4.25 4.48 -24.61
N TYR A 227 4.23 3.30 -23.96
CA TYR A 227 3.90 2.05 -24.65
C TYR A 227 2.52 2.10 -25.30
N VAL A 228 1.51 2.62 -24.59
CA VAL A 228 0.14 2.76 -25.13
C VAL A 228 0.11 3.73 -26.32
N ASN A 229 0.75 4.90 -26.21
CA ASN A 229 0.79 5.90 -27.29
C ASN A 229 1.53 5.42 -28.53
N ASN A 230 2.50 4.52 -28.37
CA ASN A 230 3.27 3.93 -29.47
C ASN A 230 2.63 2.66 -30.03
N ASN A 231 1.43 2.26 -29.58
CA ASN A 231 0.74 1.00 -29.91
C ASN A 231 1.59 -0.25 -29.59
N GLN A 232 2.33 -0.21 -28.47
CA GLN A 232 3.21 -1.29 -28.00
C GLN A 232 2.67 -1.94 -26.70
N GLU A 233 1.41 -1.70 -26.35
CA GLU A 233 0.78 -2.24 -25.13
C GLU A 233 0.77 -3.78 -25.10
N VAL A 234 0.58 -4.42 -26.25
CA VAL A 234 0.60 -5.89 -26.36
C VAL A 234 2.01 -6.43 -26.08
N GLU A 235 3.05 -5.79 -26.60
CA GLU A 235 4.45 -6.16 -26.33
C GLU A 235 4.77 -6.00 -24.84
N PHE A 236 4.36 -4.89 -24.24
CA PHE A 236 4.53 -4.65 -22.80
C PHE A 236 3.84 -5.72 -21.95
N VAL A 237 2.59 -6.07 -22.26
CA VAL A 237 1.85 -7.15 -21.56
C VAL A 237 2.57 -8.49 -21.73
N ASN A 238 3.01 -8.82 -22.93
CA ASN A 238 3.73 -10.08 -23.20
C ASN A 238 5.06 -10.16 -22.44
N MET A 239 5.81 -9.07 -22.29
CA MET A 239 6.99 -9.01 -21.44
C MET A 239 6.67 -9.31 -19.98
N CYS A 240 5.58 -8.70 -19.45
CA CYS A 240 5.11 -8.93 -18.10
C CYS A 240 4.69 -10.38 -17.86
N GLU A 241 3.91 -10.96 -18.77
CA GLU A 241 3.47 -12.35 -18.72
C GLU A 241 4.64 -13.33 -18.84
N THR A 242 5.59 -13.07 -19.72
CA THR A 242 6.79 -13.88 -19.86
C THR A 242 7.60 -13.89 -18.56
N LYS A 243 7.79 -12.74 -17.94
CA LYS A 243 8.49 -12.63 -16.66
C LYS A 243 7.77 -13.38 -15.55
N HIS A 244 6.44 -13.25 -15.49
CA HIS A 244 5.62 -13.97 -14.51
C HIS A 244 5.71 -15.48 -14.71
N ASN A 245 5.64 -15.98 -15.95
CA ASN A 245 5.78 -17.40 -16.27
C ASN A 245 7.16 -17.95 -15.87
N GLN A 246 8.24 -17.20 -16.11
CA GLN A 246 9.59 -17.58 -15.67
C GLN A 246 9.68 -17.71 -14.15
N GLN A 247 9.07 -16.79 -13.40
CA GLN A 247 9.06 -16.85 -11.94
C GLN A 247 8.23 -18.03 -11.43
N LEU A 248 7.09 -18.32 -12.07
CA LEU A 248 6.23 -19.43 -11.74
C LEU A 248 6.93 -20.79 -12.03
N ALA A 249 7.62 -20.90 -13.16
CA ALA A 249 8.40 -22.09 -13.52
C ALA A 249 9.50 -22.35 -12.49
N LYS A 250 10.27 -21.30 -12.12
CA LYS A 250 11.29 -21.41 -11.08
C LYS A 250 10.72 -21.88 -9.74
N LEU A 251 9.56 -21.31 -9.33
CA LEU A 251 8.88 -21.76 -8.12
C LEU A 251 8.44 -23.22 -8.22
N GLY A 252 7.99 -23.66 -9.40
CA GLY A 252 7.68 -25.06 -9.67
C GLY A 252 8.88 -25.98 -9.54
N ASP A 253 10.06 -25.55 -10.01
CA ASP A 253 11.31 -26.28 -9.83
C ASP A 253 11.69 -26.37 -8.36
N ASP A 254 11.70 -25.24 -7.64
CA ASP A 254 12.05 -25.17 -6.21
C ASP A 254 11.13 -26.08 -5.36
N ILE A 255 9.82 -26.14 -5.66
CA ILE A 255 8.87 -27.03 -4.97
C ILE A 255 9.13 -28.48 -5.34
N THR A 256 9.43 -28.79 -6.60
CA THR A 256 9.66 -30.16 -7.07
C THR A 256 10.92 -30.75 -6.45
N GLU A 257 11.99 -29.98 -6.36
CA GLU A 257 13.25 -30.38 -5.72
C GLU A 257 13.09 -30.68 -4.22
N ASN A 258 12.08 -30.05 -3.58
CA ASN A 258 11.80 -30.21 -2.15
C ASN A 258 10.47 -30.92 -1.87
N ALA A 259 9.91 -31.66 -2.82
CA ALA A 259 8.60 -32.28 -2.72
C ALA A 259 8.45 -33.25 -1.54
N ASP A 260 9.53 -33.90 -1.13
CA ASP A 260 9.55 -34.80 0.04
C ASP A 260 9.34 -34.05 1.36
N GLN A 261 9.69 -32.77 1.42
CA GLN A 261 9.61 -31.93 2.61
C GLN A 261 8.38 -31.00 2.58
N ILE A 262 8.00 -30.52 1.40
CA ILE A 262 6.88 -29.59 1.24
C ILE A 262 5.58 -30.37 1.09
N ARG A 263 4.81 -30.45 2.20
CA ARG A 263 3.50 -31.12 2.21
C ARG A 263 2.32 -30.17 2.11
N LEU A 264 2.52 -28.89 2.40
CA LEU A 264 1.50 -27.85 2.39
C LEU A 264 2.08 -26.54 1.80
N ILE A 265 1.34 -25.93 0.91
CA ILE A 265 1.67 -24.61 0.32
C ILE A 265 0.53 -23.65 0.65
N ALA A 266 0.78 -22.66 1.49
CA ALA A 266 -0.18 -21.64 1.84
C ALA A 266 -0.04 -20.43 0.88
N ILE A 267 -1.14 -20.05 0.20
CA ILE A 267 -1.20 -18.90 -0.69
C ILE A 267 -2.08 -17.83 -0.04
N ALA A 268 -1.47 -16.76 0.43
CA ALA A 268 -2.13 -15.65 1.08
C ALA A 268 -2.05 -14.35 0.26
N GLY A 269 -2.99 -13.45 0.48
CA GLY A 269 -3.00 -12.13 -0.14
C GLY A 269 -4.34 -11.42 0.07
N PRO A 270 -4.43 -10.09 -0.14
CA PRO A 270 -5.67 -9.35 0.04
C PRO A 270 -6.76 -9.77 -0.95
N SER A 271 -7.99 -9.32 -0.70
CA SER A 271 -9.11 -9.55 -1.63
C SER A 271 -8.77 -9.02 -3.02
N SER A 272 -9.19 -9.73 -4.06
CA SER A 272 -8.93 -9.41 -5.48
C SER A 272 -7.45 -9.32 -5.90
N SER A 273 -6.52 -9.86 -5.11
CA SER A 273 -5.08 -9.89 -5.43
C SER A 273 -4.67 -10.96 -6.46
N GLY A 274 -5.62 -11.78 -6.93
CA GLY A 274 -5.35 -12.84 -7.90
C GLY A 274 -4.89 -14.18 -7.29
N LYS A 275 -5.07 -14.41 -5.97
CA LYS A 275 -4.73 -15.68 -5.30
C LYS A 275 -5.24 -16.91 -6.04
N THR A 276 -6.52 -16.92 -6.41
CA THR A 276 -7.15 -18.04 -7.11
C THR A 276 -6.51 -18.29 -8.49
N THR A 277 -6.27 -17.23 -9.25
CA THR A 277 -5.60 -17.34 -10.56
C THR A 277 -4.18 -17.87 -10.40
N PHE A 278 -3.43 -17.36 -9.44
CA PHE A 278 -2.08 -17.81 -9.15
C PHE A 278 -2.05 -19.28 -8.72
N SER A 279 -2.95 -19.70 -7.82
CA SER A 279 -3.01 -21.09 -7.36
C SER A 279 -3.36 -22.08 -8.48
N ILE A 280 -4.25 -21.71 -9.40
CA ILE A 280 -4.57 -22.52 -10.59
C ILE A 280 -3.34 -22.64 -11.51
N ARG A 281 -2.63 -21.55 -11.77
CA ARG A 281 -1.41 -21.57 -12.60
C ARG A 281 -0.30 -22.38 -11.94
N LEU A 282 -0.09 -22.24 -10.62
CA LEU A 282 0.88 -23.05 -9.88
C LEU A 282 0.51 -24.53 -9.89
N LYS A 283 -0.78 -24.87 -9.74
CA LYS A 283 -1.25 -26.25 -9.89
C LYS A 283 -0.88 -26.83 -11.24
N VAL A 284 -1.12 -26.11 -12.34
CA VAL A 284 -0.77 -26.56 -13.70
C VAL A 284 0.73 -26.76 -13.84
N GLU A 285 1.53 -25.85 -13.29
CA GLU A 285 2.99 -25.91 -13.29
C GLU A 285 3.50 -27.16 -12.55
N LEU A 286 2.92 -27.49 -11.41
CA LEU A 286 3.27 -28.70 -10.63
C LEU A 286 2.80 -29.98 -11.32
N LEU A 287 1.60 -29.97 -11.92
CA LEU A 287 1.10 -31.10 -12.70
C LEU A 287 2.04 -31.44 -13.88
N SER A 288 2.59 -30.43 -14.55
CA SER A 288 3.55 -30.64 -15.63
C SER A 288 4.85 -31.31 -15.20
N ARG A 289 5.15 -31.28 -13.89
CA ARG A 289 6.30 -31.94 -13.25
C ARG A 289 5.94 -33.28 -12.58
N GLY A 290 4.71 -33.76 -12.78
CA GLY A 290 4.22 -35.01 -12.21
C GLY A 290 3.74 -34.92 -10.77
N ILE A 291 3.72 -33.73 -10.15
CA ILE A 291 3.15 -33.51 -8.83
C ILE A 291 1.66 -33.23 -8.97
N LYS A 292 0.82 -33.88 -8.19
CA LYS A 292 -0.64 -33.74 -8.22
C LYS A 292 -1.13 -32.97 -6.99
N PRO A 293 -1.06 -31.64 -6.96
CA PRO A 293 -1.49 -30.86 -5.80
C PRO A 293 -3.01 -30.82 -5.72
N ILE A 294 -3.52 -30.80 -4.50
CA ILE A 294 -4.93 -30.62 -4.19
C ILE A 294 -5.14 -29.20 -3.71
N MET A 295 -6.15 -28.53 -4.24
CA MET A 295 -6.50 -27.17 -3.87
C MET A 295 -7.60 -27.20 -2.81
N ILE A 296 -7.35 -26.56 -1.68
CA ILE A 296 -8.30 -26.39 -0.58
C ILE A 296 -8.51 -24.90 -0.34
N SER A 297 -9.75 -24.46 -0.33
CA SER A 297 -10.10 -23.09 0.01
C SER A 297 -10.34 -22.96 1.51
N ILE A 298 -9.67 -22.00 2.16
CA ILE A 298 -9.94 -21.71 3.58
C ILE A 298 -11.36 -21.15 3.74
N ASP A 299 -11.94 -20.51 2.72
CA ASP A 299 -13.31 -20.00 2.77
C ASP A 299 -14.36 -21.09 2.97
N ASP A 300 -14.07 -22.35 2.63
CA ASP A 300 -14.95 -23.48 2.90
C ASP A 300 -15.01 -23.87 4.40
N TYR A 301 -14.10 -23.34 5.21
CA TYR A 301 -14.03 -23.57 6.66
C TYR A 301 -14.71 -22.48 7.49
N TYR A 302 -15.42 -21.52 6.88
CA TYR A 302 -16.21 -20.57 7.67
C TYR A 302 -17.22 -21.27 8.57
N ARG A 303 -17.36 -20.78 9.80
CA ARG A 303 -18.48 -21.13 10.69
C ARG A 303 -19.76 -20.55 10.15
N SER A 304 -20.90 -21.05 10.61
CA SER A 304 -22.18 -20.42 10.23
C SER A 304 -22.22 -18.95 10.67
N LYS A 305 -22.96 -18.12 9.95
CA LYS A 305 -23.04 -16.69 10.22
C LYS A 305 -23.50 -16.36 11.64
N SER A 306 -24.29 -17.25 12.25
CA SER A 306 -24.74 -17.13 13.65
C SER A 306 -23.65 -17.38 14.68
N GLU A 307 -22.56 -18.04 14.29
CA GLU A 307 -21.42 -18.39 15.17
C GLU A 307 -20.22 -17.46 14.93
N ALA A 308 -20.25 -16.63 13.88
CA ALA A 308 -19.20 -15.67 13.60
C ALA A 308 -19.12 -14.60 14.72
N PRO A 309 -17.91 -14.13 15.10
CA PRO A 309 -17.75 -13.04 16.03
C PRO A 309 -18.46 -11.78 15.49
N LEU A 310 -18.88 -10.93 16.42
CA LEU A 310 -19.53 -9.66 16.06
C LEU A 310 -18.49 -8.53 16.00
N ASP A 311 -18.65 -7.64 15.03
CA ASP A 311 -17.90 -6.39 14.96
C ASP A 311 -18.38 -5.38 16.02
N GLN A 312 -17.73 -4.22 16.08
CA GLN A 312 -18.09 -3.14 17.02
C GLN A 312 -19.52 -2.58 16.83
N PHE A 313 -20.19 -2.92 15.71
CA PHE A 313 -21.57 -2.51 15.41
C PHE A 313 -22.57 -3.65 15.62
N GLY A 314 -22.14 -4.80 16.18
CA GLY A 314 -22.99 -5.97 16.41
C GLY A 314 -23.32 -6.78 15.15
N LYS A 315 -22.56 -6.62 14.06
CA LYS A 315 -22.71 -7.39 12.83
C LYS A 315 -21.67 -8.52 12.79
N PRO A 316 -21.98 -9.67 12.16
CA PRO A 316 -21.00 -10.76 11.98
C PRO A 316 -19.75 -10.27 11.23
N ASP A 317 -18.58 -10.42 11.86
CA ASP A 317 -17.28 -10.10 11.29
C ASP A 317 -16.67 -11.36 10.68
N LEU A 318 -16.81 -11.52 9.37
CA LEU A 318 -16.25 -12.65 8.63
C LEU A 318 -14.76 -12.49 8.32
N GLU A 319 -14.17 -11.31 8.54
CA GLU A 319 -12.74 -11.08 8.39
C GLU A 319 -11.93 -11.48 9.65
N HIS A 320 -12.63 -11.70 10.77
CA HIS A 320 -12.00 -12.13 12.00
C HIS A 320 -11.59 -13.61 11.92
N ILE A 321 -10.39 -13.96 12.44
CA ILE A 321 -9.87 -15.34 12.40
C ILE A 321 -10.82 -16.37 13.04
N ASN A 322 -11.55 -15.99 14.08
CA ASN A 322 -12.52 -16.87 14.76
C ASN A 322 -13.81 -17.10 13.95
N ALA A 323 -14.01 -16.40 12.82
CA ALA A 323 -15.07 -16.74 11.88
C ALA A 323 -14.76 -18.04 11.12
N LEU A 324 -13.49 -18.45 11.11
CA LEU A 324 -13.03 -19.74 10.56
C LEU A 324 -13.02 -20.82 11.62
N ASP A 325 -13.31 -22.04 11.23
CA ASP A 325 -13.13 -23.23 12.05
C ASP A 325 -11.68 -23.73 11.95
N VAL A 326 -10.79 -23.00 12.63
CA VAL A 326 -9.34 -23.26 12.60
C VAL A 326 -9.01 -24.64 13.16
N GLU A 327 -9.76 -25.11 14.14
CA GLU A 327 -9.56 -26.44 14.75
C GLU A 327 -9.84 -27.54 13.71
N LEU A 328 -10.98 -27.49 13.04
CA LEU A 328 -11.32 -28.42 11.98
C LEU A 328 -10.34 -28.37 10.80
N PHE A 329 -9.90 -27.15 10.43
CA PHE A 329 -8.90 -26.98 9.37
C PHE A 329 -7.58 -27.69 9.76
N ASN A 330 -7.09 -27.45 10.94
CA ASN A 330 -5.84 -28.09 11.43
C ASN A 330 -5.99 -29.61 11.50
N GLU A 331 -7.10 -30.12 12.02
CA GLU A 331 -7.40 -31.56 12.07
C GLU A 331 -7.36 -32.18 10.67
N HIS A 332 -8.05 -31.55 9.70
CA HIS A 332 -8.08 -32.02 8.32
C HIS A 332 -6.70 -32.00 7.65
N MET A 333 -5.89 -30.96 7.87
CA MET A 333 -4.54 -30.89 7.32
C MET A 333 -3.65 -32.00 7.89
N LEU A 334 -3.71 -32.26 9.19
CA LEU A 334 -2.94 -33.33 9.82
C LEU A 334 -3.38 -34.72 9.31
N LYS A 335 -4.68 -34.98 9.19
CA LYS A 335 -5.21 -36.24 8.63
C LYS A 335 -4.77 -36.46 7.19
N LEU A 336 -4.88 -35.44 6.34
CA LEU A 336 -4.43 -35.53 4.95
C LEU A 336 -2.92 -35.79 4.84
N ILE A 337 -2.10 -35.15 5.65
CA ILE A 337 -0.65 -35.39 5.69
C ILE A 337 -0.34 -36.82 6.16
N ALA A 338 -1.16 -37.38 7.05
CA ALA A 338 -1.06 -38.77 7.51
C ALA A 338 -1.63 -39.79 6.47
N GLY A 339 -2.18 -39.35 5.33
CA GLY A 339 -2.78 -40.23 4.34
C GLY A 339 -4.18 -40.72 4.70
N GLU A 340 -4.87 -40.07 5.62
CA GLU A 340 -6.22 -40.40 6.04
C GLU A 340 -7.27 -39.73 5.14
N GLU A 341 -8.45 -40.35 5.01
CA GLU A 341 -9.59 -39.75 4.29
C GLU A 341 -10.30 -38.74 5.20
N ILE A 342 -10.64 -37.58 4.62
CA ILE A 342 -11.49 -36.57 5.25
C ILE A 342 -12.70 -36.25 4.39
N THR A 343 -13.74 -35.68 4.99
CA THR A 343 -14.82 -35.00 4.25
C THR A 343 -14.56 -33.50 4.26
N LEU A 344 -14.23 -32.92 3.09
CA LEU A 344 -14.03 -31.48 2.99
C LEU A 344 -15.33 -30.74 3.31
N PRO A 345 -15.29 -29.68 4.11
CA PRO A 345 -16.43 -28.79 4.22
C PRO A 345 -16.63 -27.99 2.93
N LYS A 346 -17.84 -27.49 2.72
CA LYS A 346 -18.15 -26.52 1.68
C LYS A 346 -19.04 -25.44 2.23
N TYR A 347 -18.58 -24.17 2.12
CA TYR A 347 -19.37 -23.07 2.60
C TYR A 347 -20.35 -22.59 1.55
N ASN A 348 -21.63 -22.57 1.89
CA ASN A 348 -22.71 -22.07 1.03
C ASN A 348 -22.98 -20.59 1.37
N PHE A 349 -22.40 -19.68 0.60
CA PHE A 349 -22.55 -18.23 0.83
C PHE A 349 -23.99 -17.73 0.70
N LYS A 350 -24.87 -18.44 -0.05
CA LYS A 350 -26.28 -18.05 -0.17
C LYS A 350 -27.07 -18.40 1.10
N LYS A 351 -26.78 -19.55 1.68
CA LYS A 351 -27.42 -20.03 2.92
C LYS A 351 -26.67 -19.55 4.17
N ALA A 352 -25.48 -18.99 4.00
CA ALA A 352 -24.58 -18.57 5.07
C ALA A 352 -24.29 -19.68 6.09
N MET A 353 -24.09 -20.91 5.60
CA MET A 353 -23.82 -22.10 6.41
C MET A 353 -22.90 -23.09 5.68
N ARG A 354 -22.24 -23.93 6.47
CA ARG A 354 -21.37 -24.99 5.98
C ARG A 354 -22.20 -26.24 5.68
N GLU A 355 -21.84 -26.91 4.60
CA GLU A 355 -22.41 -28.20 4.14
C GLU A 355 -21.26 -29.20 3.97
N ASP A 356 -21.58 -30.50 3.95
CA ASP A 356 -20.59 -31.53 3.64
C ASP A 356 -20.21 -31.45 2.14
N GLY A 357 -18.92 -31.46 1.88
CA GLY A 357 -18.33 -31.51 0.55
C GLY A 357 -17.85 -32.91 0.16
N PRO A 358 -16.95 -33.01 -0.81
CA PRO A 358 -16.45 -34.30 -1.27
C PRO A 358 -15.49 -34.94 -0.23
N LYS A 359 -15.43 -36.27 -0.27
CA LYS A 359 -14.37 -37.01 0.42
C LYS A 359 -13.06 -36.84 -0.29
N LEU A 360 -12.01 -36.70 0.46
CA LEU A 360 -10.65 -36.45 -0.02
C LEU A 360 -9.64 -37.31 0.76
N LYS A 361 -8.73 -37.90 -0.01
CA LYS A 361 -7.54 -38.61 0.51
C LYS A 361 -6.35 -38.25 -0.36
N ILE A 362 -5.18 -38.11 0.24
CA ILE A 362 -3.92 -37.92 -0.48
C ILE A 362 -3.18 -39.28 -0.50
N ASP A 363 -2.77 -39.69 -1.69
CA ASP A 363 -1.97 -40.92 -1.91
C ASP A 363 -0.49 -40.68 -1.60
#